data_d68a26a067b41872b53a36fc9fbda526
#
_entry.id   d68a26a067b41872b53a36fc9fbda526
#
_cell.length_a   1.000
_cell.length_b   1.000
_cell.length_c   1.000
_cell.angle_alpha   90.00
_cell.angle_beta   90.00
_cell.angle_gamma   90.00
#
_symmetry.space_group_name_H-M   'P 1'
#
loop_
_entity.id
_entity.type
_entity.pdbx_description
1 polymer ?
#
loop_
_entity_poly.entity_id
_entity_poly.type
_entity_poly.pdbx_seq_one_letter_code
_entity_poly.pdbx_strand_id
1 'polypeptide(L)'
;MSIDLSDLSDLTSKFSARNYAPLPVVVASAEGAWVTDVDGRRYLDMLAAYSALNFGHRHPRLIAATIRQLERVTLVSRAFDHDQFGPFCAELADLADMDMVLPMNTGAEAVETSIKVARKWGYTVRGVPVDQALIMVFGGNFHGRTTTIVSFSDDPDAHDEFGPYTPGFISVPYGDLTAVSDVFGGPLGSRVVAVLVEPIQGEAGVIVPPAGFLAGVRSLCTANGALMIADEIQSGLGRTGYTFACQAEDVVPDAYLLGKALGGGIMPVSAMVSSRDVLGVLRPGQHGSTFGGNPLACAIAREVIAMLRDGSYQRRSAALGTVMLDRLSALPTAVVSDVHGRGLWAGVTFRLAPGRAVCEALAREGVLAKETHGSTIRLAPPLIITEEELDWGLSRIESVAAEL
;
A
#
# COMPACT_ATOMS: atom_id res chain seq x y z
N MET A 1 -24.56 16.88 -24.16
CA MET A 1 -24.28 18.02 -23.31
C MET A 1 -22.82 17.92 -22.90
N SER A 2 -21.95 18.83 -23.32
CA SER A 2 -20.63 18.97 -22.73
C SER A 2 -20.83 19.61 -21.34
N ILE A 3 -20.50 18.89 -20.30
CA ILE A 3 -20.50 19.43 -18.93
C ILE A 3 -19.20 20.25 -18.81
N ASP A 4 -19.29 21.53 -18.46
CA ASP A 4 -18.13 22.40 -18.25
C ASP A 4 -17.34 21.97 -17.01
N LEU A 5 -16.04 22.30 -16.96
CA LEU A 5 -15.14 21.99 -15.84
C LEU A 5 -15.67 22.55 -14.51
N SER A 6 -16.18 23.80 -14.54
CA SER A 6 -16.81 24.44 -13.39
C SER A 6 -18.01 23.67 -12.89
N ASP A 7 -18.87 23.16 -13.77
CA ASP A 7 -20.03 22.36 -13.44
C ASP A 7 -19.67 21.03 -12.76
N LEU A 8 -18.58 20.38 -13.21
CA LEU A 8 -18.10 19.12 -12.61
C LEU A 8 -17.57 19.33 -11.19
N SER A 9 -16.79 20.39 -10.99
CA SER A 9 -16.27 20.75 -9.67
C SER A 9 -17.40 21.13 -8.69
N ASP A 10 -18.37 21.90 -9.18
CA ASP A 10 -19.55 22.30 -8.41
C ASP A 10 -20.43 21.10 -8.03
N LEU A 11 -20.65 20.16 -8.94
CA LEU A 11 -21.36 18.93 -8.66
C LEU A 11 -20.65 18.11 -7.56
N THR A 12 -19.32 17.98 -7.66
CA THR A 12 -18.52 17.27 -6.65
C THR A 12 -18.64 17.95 -5.29
N SER A 13 -18.47 19.27 -5.23
CA SER A 13 -18.53 20.04 -3.99
C SER A 13 -19.92 20.01 -3.33
N LYS A 14 -20.97 19.88 -4.13
CA LYS A 14 -22.37 19.89 -3.69
C LYS A 14 -22.85 18.52 -3.22
N PHE A 15 -22.40 17.43 -3.86
CA PHE A 15 -22.99 16.09 -3.65
C PHE A 15 -22.04 15.07 -3.03
N SER A 16 -20.72 15.34 -2.91
CA SER A 16 -19.83 14.44 -2.21
C SER A 16 -19.49 14.92 -0.80
N ALA A 17 -19.13 13.99 0.10
CA ALA A 17 -18.58 14.33 1.40
C ALA A 17 -17.22 15.01 1.22
N ARG A 18 -16.88 15.97 2.09
CA ARG A 18 -15.63 16.75 2.03
C ARG A 18 -14.47 16.04 2.74
N ASN A 19 -14.28 14.76 2.46
CA ASN A 19 -13.23 13.93 3.05
C ASN A 19 -11.89 13.95 2.29
N TYR A 20 -11.83 14.65 1.17
CA TYR A 20 -10.62 14.88 0.37
C TYR A 20 -10.49 16.34 -0.06
N ALA A 21 -9.23 16.80 -0.20
CA ALA A 21 -8.87 18.07 -0.83
C ALA A 21 -8.11 17.78 -2.15
N PRO A 22 -8.81 17.54 -3.28
CA PRO A 22 -8.16 17.24 -4.54
C PRO A 22 -7.36 18.44 -5.06
N LEU A 23 -6.35 18.17 -5.90
CA LEU A 23 -5.75 19.20 -6.77
C LEU A 23 -6.81 19.64 -7.81
N PRO A 24 -6.72 20.88 -8.33
CA PRO A 24 -7.69 21.40 -9.30
C PRO A 24 -7.47 20.81 -10.71
N VAL A 25 -7.53 19.48 -10.81
CA VAL A 25 -7.37 18.72 -12.06
C VAL A 25 -8.48 17.70 -12.15
N VAL A 26 -9.29 17.76 -13.20
CA VAL A 26 -10.38 16.82 -13.44
C VAL A 26 -9.98 15.88 -14.57
N VAL A 27 -9.56 14.69 -14.23
CA VAL A 27 -9.06 13.68 -15.17
C VAL A 27 -10.20 13.09 -15.99
N ALA A 28 -10.04 13.09 -17.32
CA ALA A 28 -11.00 12.53 -18.28
C ALA A 28 -10.52 11.22 -18.92
N SER A 29 -9.22 11.07 -19.13
CA SER A 29 -8.63 9.86 -19.72
C SER A 29 -7.21 9.64 -19.24
N ALA A 30 -6.70 8.40 -19.41
CA ALA A 30 -5.35 8.07 -19.00
C ALA A 30 -4.80 6.89 -19.81
N GLU A 31 -3.48 6.87 -20.04
CA GLU A 31 -2.76 5.79 -20.70
C GLU A 31 -1.29 5.74 -20.25
N GLY A 32 -0.78 4.56 -19.94
CA GLY A 32 0.60 4.40 -19.47
C GLY A 32 0.86 5.16 -18.17
N ALA A 33 1.83 6.08 -18.18
CA ALA A 33 2.14 6.96 -17.06
C ALA A 33 1.45 8.34 -17.16
N TRP A 34 0.58 8.56 -18.13
CA TRP A 34 -0.02 9.84 -18.40
C TRP A 34 -1.52 9.87 -18.14
N VAL A 35 -1.99 11.00 -17.62
CA VAL A 35 -3.41 11.34 -17.54
C VAL A 35 -3.70 12.59 -18.36
N THR A 36 -4.94 12.71 -18.85
CA THR A 36 -5.41 13.88 -19.58
C THR A 36 -6.66 14.40 -18.90
N ASP A 37 -6.72 15.69 -18.63
CA ASP A 37 -7.89 16.33 -18.04
C ASP A 37 -9.00 16.61 -19.07
N VAL A 38 -10.09 17.16 -18.59
CA VAL A 38 -11.27 17.50 -19.43
C VAL A 38 -10.99 18.60 -20.43
N ASP A 39 -9.95 19.43 -20.23
CA ASP A 39 -9.52 20.49 -21.14
C ASP A 39 -8.47 19.99 -22.17
N GLY A 40 -8.12 18.70 -22.10
CA GLY A 40 -7.16 18.07 -23.00
C GLY A 40 -5.70 18.26 -22.60
N ARG A 41 -5.40 18.83 -21.43
CA ARG A 41 -4.06 18.98 -20.92
C ARG A 41 -3.55 17.65 -20.37
N ARG A 42 -2.30 17.32 -20.70
CA ARG A 42 -1.64 16.09 -20.25
C ARG A 42 -0.77 16.33 -19.03
N TYR A 43 -0.74 15.34 -18.15
CA TYR A 43 0.08 15.32 -16.93
C TYR A 43 0.75 13.96 -16.78
N LEU A 44 2.01 13.98 -16.37
CA LEU A 44 2.71 12.78 -15.93
C LEU A 44 2.22 12.39 -14.51
N ASP A 45 1.71 11.18 -14.36
CA ASP A 45 1.23 10.67 -13.09
C ASP A 45 2.41 10.13 -12.24
N MET A 46 2.89 10.97 -11.32
CA MET A 46 3.93 10.59 -10.36
C MET A 46 3.35 10.11 -9.03
N LEU A 47 2.06 9.78 -8.97
CA LEU A 47 1.39 9.23 -7.77
C LEU A 47 0.92 7.79 -7.97
N ALA A 48 0.50 7.41 -9.17
CA ALA A 48 -0.03 6.10 -9.54
C ALA A 48 -1.11 5.58 -8.55
N ALA A 49 -2.06 6.47 -8.17
CA ALA A 49 -3.11 6.18 -7.20
C ALA A 49 -2.56 5.50 -5.93
N TYR A 50 -1.49 6.06 -5.34
CA TYR A 50 -0.83 5.52 -4.15
C TYR A 50 -0.30 4.09 -4.34
N SER A 51 0.36 3.83 -5.47
CA SER A 51 0.88 2.50 -5.88
C SER A 51 -0.19 1.48 -6.27
N ALA A 52 -1.44 1.88 -6.51
CA ALA A 52 -2.45 0.98 -7.07
C ALA A 52 -2.26 0.77 -8.58
N LEU A 53 -1.61 1.72 -9.26
CA LEU A 53 -1.33 1.72 -10.70
C LEU A 53 0.14 1.39 -11.01
N ASN A 54 0.72 0.41 -10.33
CA ASN A 54 2.10 -0.02 -10.59
C ASN A 54 2.34 -0.33 -12.08
N PHE A 55 1.35 -0.88 -12.77
CA PHE A 55 1.44 -1.25 -14.19
C PHE A 55 0.93 -0.16 -15.13
N GLY A 56 0.70 1.05 -14.62
CA GLY A 56 0.18 2.19 -15.38
C GLY A 56 -1.31 2.10 -15.71
N HIS A 57 -1.79 3.14 -16.35
CA HIS A 57 -3.18 3.24 -16.76
C HIS A 57 -3.46 2.36 -17.98
N ARG A 58 -4.56 1.60 -17.95
CA ARG A 58 -5.08 0.80 -19.06
C ARG A 58 -4.06 -0.19 -19.65
N HIS A 59 -3.26 -0.85 -18.81
CA HIS A 59 -2.28 -1.82 -19.29
C HIS A 59 -2.93 -2.89 -20.19
N PRO A 60 -2.45 -3.13 -21.43
CA PRO A 60 -3.16 -3.97 -22.40
C PRO A 60 -3.45 -5.39 -21.93
N ARG A 61 -2.52 -6.04 -21.23
CA ARG A 61 -2.69 -7.38 -20.68
C ARG A 61 -3.81 -7.42 -19.62
N LEU A 62 -3.87 -6.42 -18.74
CA LEU A 62 -4.87 -6.33 -17.68
C LEU A 62 -6.27 -6.04 -18.26
N ILE A 63 -6.36 -5.10 -19.23
CA ILE A 63 -7.61 -4.85 -19.95
C ILE A 63 -8.10 -6.11 -20.67
N ALA A 64 -7.23 -6.84 -21.37
CA ALA A 64 -7.59 -8.07 -22.05
C ALA A 64 -8.07 -9.17 -21.08
N ALA A 65 -7.42 -9.34 -19.92
CA ALA A 65 -7.85 -10.28 -18.89
C ALA A 65 -9.23 -9.90 -18.33
N THR A 66 -9.45 -8.61 -18.10
CA THR A 66 -10.74 -8.06 -17.64
C THR A 66 -11.87 -8.37 -18.62
N ILE A 67 -11.69 -8.04 -19.92
CA ILE A 67 -12.70 -8.26 -20.96
C ILE A 67 -13.03 -9.77 -21.07
N ARG A 68 -12.02 -10.63 -21.16
CA ARG A 68 -12.24 -12.08 -21.20
C ARG A 68 -13.08 -12.61 -20.04
N GLN A 69 -12.87 -12.05 -18.84
CA GLN A 69 -13.61 -12.50 -17.66
C GLN A 69 -15.00 -11.90 -17.57
N LEU A 70 -15.21 -10.65 -18.02
CA LEU A 70 -16.52 -9.98 -18.12
C LEU A 70 -17.47 -10.75 -19.04
N GLU A 71 -16.97 -11.37 -20.12
CA GLU A 71 -17.77 -12.18 -21.05
C GLU A 71 -18.18 -13.54 -20.49
N ARG A 72 -17.72 -13.92 -19.28
CA ARG A 72 -18.01 -15.22 -18.65
C ARG A 72 -18.84 -15.06 -17.38
N VAL A 73 -18.20 -14.69 -16.26
CA VAL A 73 -18.86 -14.49 -14.97
C VAL A 73 -18.06 -13.49 -14.14
N THR A 74 -18.76 -12.53 -13.55
CA THR A 74 -18.13 -11.44 -12.76
C THR A 74 -18.17 -11.71 -11.27
N LEU A 75 -19.26 -12.31 -10.77
CA LEU A 75 -19.49 -12.56 -9.36
C LEU A 75 -20.21 -13.88 -9.15
N VAL A 76 -19.66 -14.71 -8.29
CA VAL A 76 -20.35 -15.78 -7.58
C VAL A 76 -19.97 -15.67 -6.11
N SER A 77 -20.88 -15.97 -5.19
CA SER A 77 -20.55 -16.00 -3.77
C SER A 77 -19.66 -17.21 -3.46
N ARG A 78 -18.97 -17.16 -2.31
CA ARG A 78 -18.19 -18.31 -1.81
C ARG A 78 -19.04 -19.53 -1.41
N ALA A 79 -20.35 -19.46 -1.68
CA ALA A 79 -21.22 -20.63 -1.62
C ALA A 79 -20.99 -21.60 -2.79
N PHE A 80 -20.35 -21.12 -3.86
CA PHE A 80 -19.96 -21.91 -5.03
C PHE A 80 -18.48 -21.69 -5.35
N ASP A 81 -17.84 -22.70 -5.91
CA ASP A 81 -16.50 -22.56 -6.47
C ASP A 81 -16.58 -22.00 -7.90
N HIS A 82 -15.46 -21.41 -8.34
CA HIS A 82 -15.28 -20.98 -9.72
C HIS A 82 -13.81 -21.20 -10.18
N ASP A 83 -13.63 -21.26 -11.48
CA ASP A 83 -12.38 -21.67 -12.11
C ASP A 83 -11.18 -20.70 -11.95
N GLN A 84 -11.43 -19.49 -11.45
CA GLN A 84 -10.35 -18.51 -11.20
C GLN A 84 -9.84 -18.54 -9.76
N PHE A 85 -10.63 -19.03 -8.78
CA PHE A 85 -10.30 -18.93 -7.36
C PHE A 85 -9.12 -19.80 -6.95
N GLY A 86 -9.21 -21.10 -7.22
CA GLY A 86 -8.13 -22.05 -6.87
C GLY A 86 -6.80 -21.68 -7.53
N PRO A 87 -6.77 -21.44 -8.85
CA PRO A 87 -5.55 -20.96 -9.52
C PRO A 87 -5.00 -19.66 -8.94
N PHE A 88 -5.85 -18.67 -8.65
CA PHE A 88 -5.42 -17.42 -8.02
C PHE A 88 -4.76 -17.66 -6.66
N CYS A 89 -5.38 -18.46 -5.80
CA CYS A 89 -4.81 -18.78 -4.48
C CYS A 89 -3.47 -19.51 -4.62
N ALA A 90 -3.37 -20.49 -5.52
CA ALA A 90 -2.14 -21.23 -5.75
C ALA A 90 -1.02 -20.35 -6.31
N GLU A 91 -1.31 -19.51 -7.30
CA GLU A 91 -0.35 -18.62 -7.94
C GLU A 91 0.15 -17.53 -6.99
N LEU A 92 -0.72 -16.99 -6.11
CA LEU A 92 -0.33 -15.98 -5.13
C LEU A 92 0.44 -16.59 -3.95
N ALA A 93 0.05 -17.77 -3.48
CA ALA A 93 0.79 -18.51 -2.47
C ALA A 93 2.21 -18.85 -2.95
N ASP A 94 2.34 -19.33 -4.18
CA ASP A 94 3.64 -19.61 -4.83
C ASP A 94 4.51 -18.34 -4.97
N LEU A 95 3.92 -17.21 -5.39
CA LEU A 95 4.65 -15.93 -5.47
C LEU A 95 5.19 -15.47 -4.11
N ALA A 96 4.45 -15.76 -3.04
CA ALA A 96 4.77 -15.34 -1.67
C ALA A 96 5.58 -16.38 -0.88
N ASP A 97 5.85 -17.55 -1.45
CA ASP A 97 6.43 -18.72 -0.77
C ASP A 97 5.67 -19.07 0.52
N MET A 98 4.33 -19.16 0.40
CA MET A 98 3.38 -19.43 1.48
C MET A 98 2.40 -20.54 1.08
N ASP A 99 1.54 -20.98 2.04
CA ASP A 99 0.64 -22.12 1.83
C ASP A 99 -0.79 -21.73 1.43
N MET A 100 -1.29 -20.63 1.96
CA MET A 100 -2.72 -20.28 1.93
C MET A 100 -2.95 -18.81 1.64
N VAL A 101 -4.08 -18.54 0.97
CA VAL A 101 -4.54 -17.19 0.62
C VAL A 101 -5.98 -16.99 1.10
N LEU A 102 -6.24 -15.89 1.77
CA LEU A 102 -7.58 -15.43 2.10
C LEU A 102 -7.84 -14.09 1.41
N PRO A 103 -8.54 -14.09 0.26
CA PRO A 103 -8.79 -12.87 -0.49
C PRO A 103 -9.93 -12.04 0.10
N MET A 104 -9.74 -10.73 0.05
CA MET A 104 -10.70 -9.70 0.43
C MET A 104 -10.78 -8.67 -0.71
N ASN A 105 -11.36 -7.49 -0.47
CA ASN A 105 -11.50 -6.45 -1.51
C ASN A 105 -10.56 -5.27 -1.27
N THR A 106 -10.62 -4.66 -0.09
CA THR A 106 -9.83 -3.48 0.26
C THR A 106 -8.64 -3.83 1.16
N GLY A 107 -7.62 -2.98 1.18
CA GLY A 107 -6.49 -3.15 2.10
C GLY A 107 -6.94 -3.19 3.56
N ALA A 108 -7.89 -2.32 3.94
CA ALA A 108 -8.46 -2.31 5.29
C ALA A 108 -9.11 -3.65 5.67
N GLU A 109 -9.81 -4.31 4.73
CA GLU A 109 -10.36 -5.65 4.98
C GLU A 109 -9.27 -6.70 5.18
N ALA A 110 -8.16 -6.63 4.45
CA ALA A 110 -7.02 -7.53 4.66
C ALA A 110 -6.39 -7.31 6.04
N VAL A 111 -6.25 -6.07 6.48
CA VAL A 111 -5.76 -5.73 7.83
C VAL A 111 -6.72 -6.23 8.91
N GLU A 112 -8.02 -5.95 8.82
CA GLU A 112 -9.04 -6.45 9.75
C GLU A 112 -9.05 -7.99 9.81
N THR A 113 -8.89 -8.64 8.66
CA THR A 113 -8.74 -10.09 8.56
C THR A 113 -7.53 -10.57 9.35
N SER A 114 -6.38 -9.92 9.19
CA SER A 114 -5.14 -10.29 9.86
C SER A 114 -5.22 -10.12 11.38
N ILE A 115 -5.86 -9.04 11.86
CA ILE A 115 -6.14 -8.81 13.28
C ILE A 115 -6.98 -9.94 13.86
N LYS A 116 -8.07 -10.32 13.17
CA LYS A 116 -8.94 -11.42 13.59
C LYS A 116 -8.19 -12.77 13.61
N VAL A 117 -7.41 -13.05 12.58
CA VAL A 117 -6.62 -14.29 12.47
C VAL A 117 -5.56 -14.34 13.56
N ALA A 118 -4.79 -13.26 13.77
CA ALA A 118 -3.75 -13.19 14.80
C ALA A 118 -4.32 -13.40 16.21
N ARG A 119 -5.44 -12.74 16.54
CA ARG A 119 -6.13 -12.95 17.83
C ARG A 119 -6.58 -14.39 17.99
N LYS A 120 -7.24 -14.95 16.98
CA LYS A 120 -7.72 -16.34 17.02
C LYS A 120 -6.55 -17.33 17.14
N TRP A 121 -5.49 -17.14 16.38
CA TRP A 121 -4.28 -17.95 16.47
C TRP A 121 -3.65 -17.84 17.88
N GLY A 122 -3.57 -16.64 18.43
CA GLY A 122 -3.09 -16.39 19.78
C GLY A 122 -3.87 -17.18 20.84
N TYR A 123 -5.19 -17.24 20.71
CA TYR A 123 -6.05 -17.99 21.65
C TYR A 123 -5.97 -19.51 21.44
N THR A 124 -5.99 -19.97 20.19
CA THR A 124 -6.14 -21.40 19.88
C THR A 124 -4.82 -22.15 19.78
N VAL A 125 -3.73 -21.47 19.43
CA VAL A 125 -2.41 -22.08 19.23
C VAL A 125 -1.45 -21.69 20.35
N ARG A 126 -1.33 -20.40 20.69
CA ARG A 126 -0.43 -19.96 21.78
C ARG A 126 -1.02 -20.11 23.17
N GLY A 127 -2.33 -20.29 23.31
CA GLY A 127 -2.99 -20.42 24.60
C GLY A 127 -3.07 -19.10 25.39
N VAL A 128 -2.99 -17.96 24.74
CA VAL A 128 -3.25 -16.65 25.38
C VAL A 128 -4.69 -16.65 25.90
N PRO A 129 -4.95 -16.19 27.15
CA PRO A 129 -6.31 -16.16 27.66
C PRO A 129 -7.25 -15.33 26.79
N VAL A 130 -8.51 -15.74 26.67
CA VAL A 130 -9.53 -15.07 25.87
C VAL A 130 -9.58 -13.58 26.23
N ASP A 131 -9.74 -12.73 25.21
CA ASP A 131 -9.79 -11.26 25.28
C ASP A 131 -8.51 -10.57 25.79
N GLN A 132 -7.38 -11.31 25.88
CA GLN A 132 -6.11 -10.77 26.34
C GLN A 132 -5.03 -10.67 25.24
N ALA A 133 -5.30 -11.12 24.01
CA ALA A 133 -4.36 -11.02 22.92
C ALA A 133 -4.06 -9.55 22.57
N LEU A 134 -2.78 -9.23 22.45
CA LEU A 134 -2.27 -7.91 22.08
C LEU A 134 -1.57 -7.99 20.73
N ILE A 135 -1.75 -6.95 19.92
CA ILE A 135 -1.03 -6.75 18.66
C ILE A 135 -0.16 -5.50 18.80
N MET A 136 1.13 -5.64 18.54
CA MET A 136 2.04 -4.50 18.51
C MET A 136 1.98 -3.84 17.14
N VAL A 137 1.93 -2.52 17.13
CA VAL A 137 1.91 -1.64 15.94
C VAL A 137 2.95 -0.53 16.11
N PHE A 138 3.19 0.23 15.07
CA PHE A 138 4.18 1.31 15.09
C PHE A 138 3.53 2.68 14.95
N GLY A 139 4.11 3.70 15.58
CA GLY A 139 3.74 5.10 15.35
C GLY A 139 3.91 5.49 13.89
N GLY A 140 3.13 6.43 13.39
CA GLY A 140 3.13 6.87 11.99
C GLY A 140 2.51 5.86 11.01
N ASN A 141 1.85 4.81 11.49
CA ASN A 141 1.28 3.78 10.64
C ASN A 141 0.05 4.24 9.85
N PHE A 142 -0.15 3.58 8.70
CA PHE A 142 -1.41 3.66 7.96
C PHE A 142 -1.84 2.27 7.47
N HIS A 143 -2.82 1.70 8.14
CA HIS A 143 -3.37 0.38 7.80
C HIS A 143 -4.82 0.43 7.28
N GLY A 144 -5.39 1.63 7.14
CA GLY A 144 -6.77 1.87 6.72
C GLY A 144 -7.53 2.80 7.67
N ARG A 145 -8.86 2.89 7.49
CA ARG A 145 -9.70 3.84 8.24
C ARG A 145 -10.97 3.20 8.83
N THR A 146 -10.94 1.92 9.16
CA THR A 146 -12.01 1.27 9.93
C THR A 146 -11.92 1.65 11.41
N THR A 147 -13.00 1.49 12.16
CA THR A 147 -13.03 1.80 13.60
C THR A 147 -12.01 1.03 14.43
N THR A 148 -11.66 -0.22 14.03
CA THR A 148 -10.58 -0.96 14.66
C THR A 148 -9.21 -0.37 14.31
N ILE A 149 -8.98 -0.06 13.04
CA ILE A 149 -7.66 0.41 12.55
C ILE A 149 -7.35 1.79 13.11
N VAL A 150 -8.32 2.72 13.12
CA VAL A 150 -8.08 4.06 13.66
C VAL A 150 -7.82 4.06 15.17
N SER A 151 -8.19 3.00 15.90
CA SER A 151 -7.93 2.90 17.34
C SER A 151 -6.44 2.80 17.70
N PHE A 152 -5.58 2.53 16.74
CA PHE A 152 -4.12 2.52 16.92
C PHE A 152 -3.38 3.47 15.96
N SER A 153 -4.10 4.37 15.32
CA SER A 153 -3.50 5.46 14.55
C SER A 153 -3.10 6.60 15.50
N ASP A 154 -1.98 7.24 15.23
CA ASP A 154 -1.52 8.46 15.88
C ASP A 154 -1.72 9.72 15.00
N ASP A 155 -2.35 9.57 13.83
CA ASP A 155 -2.81 10.68 12.99
C ASP A 155 -4.12 11.26 13.55
N PRO A 156 -4.11 12.50 14.09
CA PRO A 156 -5.32 13.11 14.66
C PRO A 156 -6.49 13.18 13.68
N ASP A 157 -6.22 13.42 12.38
CA ASP A 157 -7.28 13.51 11.37
C ASP A 157 -7.97 12.16 11.12
N ALA A 158 -7.30 11.06 11.44
CA ALA A 158 -7.85 9.71 11.30
C ALA A 158 -8.42 9.15 12.60
N HIS A 159 -7.94 9.64 13.77
CA HIS A 159 -8.20 9.08 15.07
C HIS A 159 -9.25 9.90 15.86
N ASP A 160 -9.09 11.24 15.95
CA ASP A 160 -9.85 12.01 16.90
C ASP A 160 -11.36 12.06 16.54
N GLU A 161 -12.20 11.99 17.58
CA GLU A 161 -13.67 12.00 17.48
C GLU A 161 -14.30 10.73 16.85
N PHE A 162 -13.53 9.67 16.55
CA PHE A 162 -14.04 8.40 16.01
C PHE A 162 -14.14 7.25 17.03
N GLY A 163 -13.93 7.53 18.33
CA GLY A 163 -14.15 6.55 19.40
C GLY A 163 -15.62 6.15 19.59
N PRO A 164 -15.92 5.09 20.40
CA PRO A 164 -14.99 4.36 21.28
C PRO A 164 -14.03 3.44 20.52
N TYR A 165 -12.79 3.38 21.01
CA TYR A 165 -11.71 2.68 20.31
C TYR A 165 -11.65 1.20 20.67
N THR A 166 -11.28 0.36 19.68
CA THR A 166 -11.07 -1.08 19.87
C THR A 166 -9.79 -1.32 20.68
N PRO A 167 -9.86 -2.05 21.81
CA PRO A 167 -8.69 -2.35 22.64
C PRO A 167 -7.82 -3.48 22.07
N GLY A 168 -6.64 -3.67 22.65
CA GLY A 168 -5.75 -4.80 22.36
C GLY A 168 -4.61 -4.45 21.41
N PHE A 169 -4.19 -3.20 21.37
CA PHE A 169 -3.03 -2.73 20.61
C PHE A 169 -2.00 -2.07 21.51
N ILE A 170 -0.72 -2.20 21.14
CA ILE A 170 0.42 -1.51 21.76
C ILE A 170 1.18 -0.81 20.65
N SER A 171 1.26 0.51 20.71
CA SER A 171 2.05 1.31 19.77
C SER A 171 3.45 1.55 20.32
N VAL A 172 4.47 1.37 19.44
CA VAL A 172 5.88 1.66 19.72
C VAL A 172 6.46 2.54 18.60
N PRO A 173 7.55 3.28 18.83
CA PRO A 173 8.18 4.08 17.79
C PRO A 173 8.64 3.21 16.61
N TYR A 174 8.38 3.67 15.37
CA TYR A 174 8.87 3.00 14.16
C TYR A 174 10.39 3.11 14.05
N GLY A 175 11.05 2.00 13.72
CA GLY A 175 12.51 1.94 13.63
C GLY A 175 13.23 1.68 14.95
N ASP A 176 12.53 1.59 16.09
CA ASP A 176 13.12 1.37 17.41
C ASP A 176 12.97 -0.09 17.87
N LEU A 177 14.02 -0.90 17.64
CA LEU A 177 14.08 -2.30 18.10
C LEU A 177 14.16 -2.42 19.62
N THR A 178 14.66 -1.42 20.32
CA THR A 178 14.73 -1.43 21.78
C THR A 178 13.32 -1.39 22.36
N ALA A 179 12.49 -0.48 21.85
CA ALA A 179 11.08 -0.40 22.25
C ALA A 179 10.32 -1.70 21.98
N VAL A 180 10.56 -2.36 20.84
CA VAL A 180 9.97 -3.68 20.53
C VAL A 180 10.44 -4.74 21.55
N SER A 181 11.72 -4.79 21.84
CA SER A 181 12.31 -5.72 22.82
C SER A 181 11.78 -5.50 24.24
N ASP A 182 11.63 -4.23 24.65
CA ASP A 182 11.12 -3.86 25.98
C ASP A 182 9.67 -4.31 26.19
N VAL A 183 8.82 -4.19 25.15
CA VAL A 183 7.45 -4.71 25.22
C VAL A 183 7.46 -6.22 25.39
N PHE A 184 8.26 -6.96 24.62
CA PHE A 184 8.34 -8.42 24.75
C PHE A 184 8.93 -8.86 26.10
N GLY A 185 9.94 -8.16 26.64
CA GLY A 185 10.53 -8.42 27.94
C GLY A 185 9.66 -7.96 29.13
N GLY A 186 8.66 -7.14 28.88
CA GLY A 186 7.79 -6.56 29.89
C GLY A 186 6.62 -7.47 30.30
N PRO A 187 5.78 -7.00 31.25
CA PRO A 187 4.68 -7.79 31.81
C PRO A 187 3.58 -8.15 30.79
N LEU A 188 3.52 -7.48 29.65
CA LEU A 188 2.56 -7.71 28.58
C LEU A 188 3.09 -8.62 27.46
N GLY A 189 4.39 -8.89 27.43
CA GLY A 189 5.06 -9.59 26.32
C GLY A 189 4.45 -10.96 26.01
N SER A 190 4.08 -11.75 27.02
CA SER A 190 3.44 -13.06 26.84
C SER A 190 2.07 -12.99 26.14
N ARG A 191 1.45 -11.83 26.11
CA ARG A 191 0.13 -11.58 25.49
C ARG A 191 0.26 -11.05 24.06
N VAL A 192 1.45 -10.60 23.62
CA VAL A 192 1.67 -10.10 22.25
C VAL A 192 1.63 -11.29 21.28
N VAL A 193 0.58 -11.39 20.49
CA VAL A 193 0.36 -12.47 19.52
C VAL A 193 0.91 -12.16 18.14
N ALA A 194 1.02 -10.86 17.80
CA ALA A 194 1.54 -10.42 16.52
C ALA A 194 2.17 -9.02 16.60
N VAL A 195 3.10 -8.77 15.68
CA VAL A 195 3.60 -7.43 15.31
C VAL A 195 3.11 -7.15 13.90
N LEU A 196 2.36 -6.07 13.72
CA LEU A 196 1.89 -5.58 12.42
C LEU A 196 2.78 -4.40 12.00
N VAL A 197 3.44 -4.52 10.85
CA VAL A 197 4.45 -3.57 10.40
C VAL A 197 4.31 -3.27 8.91
N GLU A 198 4.39 -1.99 8.53
CA GLU A 198 4.69 -1.60 7.16
C GLU A 198 6.22 -1.70 6.96
N PRO A 199 6.72 -2.44 5.96
CA PRO A 199 8.16 -2.47 5.67
C PRO A 199 8.74 -1.10 5.30
N ILE A 200 7.93 -0.24 4.72
CA ILE A 200 8.16 1.19 4.49
C ILE A 200 6.84 1.89 4.75
N GLN A 201 6.84 2.88 5.65
CA GLN A 201 5.63 3.63 5.95
C GLN A 201 5.29 4.63 4.85
N GLY A 202 4.22 4.36 4.12
CA GLY A 202 3.84 5.15 2.95
C GLY A 202 3.25 6.51 3.29
N GLU A 203 2.21 6.52 4.11
CA GLU A 203 1.46 7.74 4.45
C GLU A 203 2.27 8.68 5.35
N ALA A 204 3.15 8.17 6.19
CA ALA A 204 4.08 8.99 6.99
C ALA A 204 5.12 9.75 6.14
N GLY A 205 5.20 9.50 4.83
CA GLY A 205 6.11 10.22 3.93
C GLY A 205 7.16 9.33 3.24
N VAL A 206 6.86 8.05 3.04
CA VAL A 206 7.76 7.03 2.46
C VAL A 206 8.95 6.74 3.37
N ILE A 207 8.69 6.60 4.67
CA ILE A 207 9.75 6.40 5.68
C ILE A 207 10.32 4.99 5.57
N VAL A 208 11.60 4.92 5.18
CA VAL A 208 12.39 3.67 5.16
C VAL A 208 12.99 3.48 6.55
N PRO A 209 12.78 2.33 7.21
CA PRO A 209 13.33 2.11 8.54
C PRO A 209 14.86 1.96 8.51
N PRO A 210 15.56 2.13 9.65
CA PRO A 210 16.97 1.83 9.75
C PRO A 210 17.29 0.40 9.28
N ALA A 211 18.47 0.23 8.66
CA ALA A 211 18.92 -1.08 8.19
C ALA A 211 18.93 -2.12 9.33
N GLY A 212 18.44 -3.31 9.06
CA GLY A 212 18.32 -4.40 10.04
C GLY A 212 17.07 -4.31 10.93
N PHE A 213 16.23 -3.30 10.78
CA PHE A 213 15.01 -3.16 11.59
C PHE A 213 14.03 -4.31 11.36
N LEU A 214 13.70 -4.62 10.10
CA LEU A 214 12.77 -5.70 9.78
C LEU A 214 13.32 -7.06 10.20
N ALA A 215 14.61 -7.30 9.99
CA ALA A 215 15.29 -8.51 10.45
C ALA A 215 15.28 -8.63 11.98
N GLY A 216 15.46 -7.52 12.69
CA GLY A 216 15.35 -7.47 14.16
C GLY A 216 13.94 -7.76 14.64
N VAL A 217 12.91 -7.15 14.04
CA VAL A 217 11.49 -7.44 14.34
C VAL A 217 11.18 -8.92 14.10
N ARG A 218 11.63 -9.49 12.96
CA ARG A 218 11.46 -10.93 12.68
C ARG A 218 12.07 -11.81 13.77
N SER A 219 13.32 -11.49 14.16
CA SER A 219 14.03 -12.24 15.19
C SER A 219 13.32 -12.18 16.55
N LEU A 220 12.87 -10.99 16.96
CA LEU A 220 12.12 -10.79 18.20
C LEU A 220 10.77 -11.53 18.18
N CYS A 221 10.04 -11.47 17.06
CA CYS A 221 8.81 -12.24 16.90
C CYS A 221 9.06 -13.74 17.05
N THR A 222 10.07 -14.28 16.39
CA THR A 222 10.45 -15.71 16.47
C THR A 222 10.81 -16.11 17.90
N ALA A 223 11.65 -15.33 18.57
CA ALA A 223 12.10 -15.61 19.94
C ALA A 223 10.95 -15.63 20.96
N ASN A 224 9.89 -14.84 20.71
CA ASN A 224 8.75 -14.70 21.61
C ASN A 224 7.51 -15.47 21.12
N GLY A 225 7.61 -16.24 20.03
CA GLY A 225 6.50 -17.00 19.45
C GLY A 225 5.34 -16.10 19.02
N ALA A 226 5.59 -14.88 18.55
CA ALA A 226 4.60 -13.97 17.99
C ALA A 226 4.67 -13.99 16.46
N LEU A 227 3.56 -13.67 15.80
CA LEU A 227 3.54 -13.53 14.34
C LEU A 227 4.16 -12.19 13.92
N MET A 228 4.93 -12.17 12.85
CA MET A 228 5.25 -10.96 12.11
C MET A 228 4.29 -10.85 10.91
N ILE A 229 3.48 -9.80 10.87
CA ILE A 229 2.55 -9.51 9.79
C ILE A 229 3.07 -8.28 9.05
N ALA A 230 3.47 -8.45 7.79
CA ALA A 230 3.94 -7.37 6.95
C ALA A 230 2.79 -6.79 6.12
N ASP A 231 2.50 -5.52 6.31
CA ASP A 231 1.59 -4.78 5.45
C ASP A 231 2.33 -4.30 4.20
N GLU A 232 2.28 -5.12 3.16
CA GLU A 232 2.87 -4.88 1.85
C GLU A 232 1.85 -4.32 0.83
N ILE A 233 0.73 -3.80 1.30
CA ILE A 233 -0.35 -3.28 0.46
C ILE A 233 0.18 -2.16 -0.46
N GLN A 234 1.06 -1.30 0.05
CA GLN A 234 1.65 -0.20 -0.73
C GLN A 234 3.08 -0.48 -1.18
N SER A 235 3.89 -1.13 -0.37
CA SER A 235 5.31 -1.38 -0.61
C SER A 235 5.58 -2.57 -1.53
N GLY A 236 4.66 -3.52 -1.60
CA GLY A 236 4.82 -4.76 -2.35
C GLY A 236 4.61 -4.65 -3.86
N LEU A 237 4.61 -5.81 -4.49
CA LEU A 237 4.31 -6.02 -5.90
C LEU A 237 5.16 -5.16 -6.85
N GLY A 238 6.46 -5.11 -6.58
CA GLY A 238 7.45 -4.49 -7.44
C GLY A 238 7.81 -3.04 -7.11
N ARG A 239 7.02 -2.34 -6.26
CA ARG A 239 7.18 -0.91 -5.98
C ARG A 239 8.58 -0.52 -5.53
N THR A 240 9.19 -1.33 -4.65
CA THR A 240 10.48 -1.04 -4.00
C THR A 240 11.69 -1.67 -4.69
N GLY A 241 11.51 -2.25 -5.88
CA GLY A 241 12.56 -3.00 -6.57
C GLY A 241 12.61 -4.49 -6.21
N TYR A 242 11.77 -4.92 -5.29
CA TYR A 242 11.57 -6.31 -4.86
C TYR A 242 10.11 -6.72 -5.10
N THR A 243 9.82 -8.02 -5.12
CA THR A 243 8.41 -8.47 -5.14
C THR A 243 7.72 -8.05 -3.85
N PHE A 244 8.37 -8.23 -2.72
CA PHE A 244 7.95 -7.74 -1.39
C PHE A 244 9.08 -6.94 -0.77
N ALA A 245 8.79 -5.81 -0.14
CA ALA A 245 9.79 -4.91 0.42
C ALA A 245 10.62 -5.57 1.55
N CYS A 246 10.04 -6.54 2.28
CA CYS A 246 10.73 -7.34 3.28
C CYS A 246 11.94 -8.08 2.72
N GLN A 247 11.95 -8.43 1.43
CA GLN A 247 13.06 -9.14 0.77
C GLN A 247 14.36 -8.31 0.72
N ALA A 248 14.28 -7.00 0.91
CA ALA A 248 15.46 -6.14 0.99
C ALA A 248 16.37 -6.44 2.21
N GLU A 249 15.83 -7.10 3.22
CA GLU A 249 16.56 -7.54 4.42
C GLU A 249 16.48 -9.07 4.60
N ASP A 250 16.19 -9.82 3.52
CA ASP A 250 16.04 -11.28 3.52
C ASP A 250 15.01 -11.77 4.56
N VAL A 251 13.97 -10.95 4.82
CA VAL A 251 12.92 -11.27 5.81
C VAL A 251 11.73 -11.91 5.13
N VAL A 252 11.30 -13.05 5.69
CA VAL A 252 10.02 -13.69 5.40
C VAL A 252 9.13 -13.54 6.65
N PRO A 253 8.05 -12.74 6.60
CA PRO A 253 7.09 -12.62 7.70
C PRO A 253 6.22 -13.88 7.81
N ASP A 254 5.43 -14.00 8.87
CA ASP A 254 4.44 -15.08 8.99
C ASP A 254 3.20 -14.83 8.11
N ALA A 255 2.94 -13.56 7.76
CA ALA A 255 1.88 -13.21 6.83
C ALA A 255 2.22 -11.94 6.04
N TYR A 256 1.84 -11.93 4.77
CA TYR A 256 1.78 -10.74 3.93
C TYR A 256 0.35 -10.26 3.79
N LEU A 257 0.15 -8.93 3.90
CA LEU A 257 -1.08 -8.27 3.47
C LEU A 257 -0.83 -7.60 2.13
N LEU A 258 -1.62 -7.94 1.14
CA LEU A 258 -1.46 -7.47 -0.24
C LEU A 258 -2.74 -6.75 -0.69
N GLY A 259 -2.59 -5.76 -1.56
CA GLY A 259 -3.72 -4.98 -2.07
C GLY A 259 -3.28 -4.05 -3.19
N LYS A 260 -3.94 -2.91 -3.33
CA LYS A 260 -3.58 -1.86 -4.32
C LYS A 260 -3.21 -2.43 -5.69
N ALA A 261 -1.91 -2.54 -6.00
CA ALA A 261 -1.42 -3.04 -7.29
C ALA A 261 -1.89 -4.46 -7.64
N LEU A 262 -2.31 -5.27 -6.66
CA LEU A 262 -2.88 -6.60 -6.90
C LEU A 262 -4.12 -6.55 -7.79
N GLY A 263 -4.86 -5.44 -7.73
CA GLY A 263 -6.03 -5.18 -8.58
C GLY A 263 -5.72 -4.57 -9.95
N GLY A 264 -4.43 -4.40 -10.29
CA GLY A 264 -3.99 -3.88 -11.59
C GLY A 264 -4.52 -2.49 -11.96
N GLY A 265 -4.97 -1.70 -10.96
CA GLY A 265 -5.62 -0.41 -11.19
C GLY A 265 -7.02 -0.51 -11.80
N ILE A 266 -7.63 -1.69 -11.81
CA ILE A 266 -8.94 -1.95 -12.44
C ILE A 266 -9.99 -2.36 -11.39
N MET A 267 -9.63 -3.27 -10.48
CA MET A 267 -10.59 -3.87 -9.55
C MET A 267 -10.01 -3.85 -8.13
N PRO A 268 -10.77 -3.43 -7.11
CA PRO A 268 -10.34 -3.63 -5.73
C PRO A 268 -10.19 -5.11 -5.42
N VAL A 269 -8.99 -5.51 -5.02
CA VAL A 269 -8.68 -6.84 -4.52
C VAL A 269 -7.54 -6.77 -3.53
N SER A 270 -7.66 -7.51 -2.45
CA SER A 270 -6.62 -7.67 -1.44
C SER A 270 -6.58 -9.11 -0.94
N ALA A 271 -5.55 -9.46 -0.21
CA ALA A 271 -5.42 -10.78 0.40
C ALA A 271 -4.53 -10.75 1.64
N MET A 272 -4.84 -11.62 2.60
CA MET A 272 -3.87 -12.12 3.56
C MET A 272 -3.29 -13.42 3.00
N VAL A 273 -1.96 -13.50 2.94
CA VAL A 273 -1.22 -14.69 2.48
C VAL A 273 -0.35 -15.18 3.63
N SER A 274 -0.45 -16.46 3.98
CA SER A 274 0.23 -16.98 5.17
C SER A 274 0.36 -18.50 5.12
N SER A 275 1.03 -19.07 6.14
CA SER A 275 1.12 -20.51 6.32
C SER A 275 -0.22 -21.15 6.69
N ARG A 276 -0.30 -22.46 6.52
CA ARG A 276 -1.44 -23.28 6.93
C ARG A 276 -1.65 -23.25 8.45
N ASP A 277 -0.59 -23.13 9.23
CA ASP A 277 -0.65 -23.07 10.68
C ASP A 277 -1.30 -21.76 11.18
N VAL A 278 -1.20 -20.70 10.41
CA VAL A 278 -1.79 -19.40 10.74
C VAL A 278 -3.20 -19.27 10.16
N LEU A 279 -3.40 -19.40 8.85
CA LEU A 279 -4.72 -19.25 8.21
C LEU A 279 -5.66 -20.42 8.49
N GLY A 280 -5.12 -21.62 8.73
CA GLY A 280 -5.88 -22.83 9.04
C GLY A 280 -6.64 -22.81 10.38
N VAL A 281 -6.45 -21.79 11.22
CA VAL A 281 -7.25 -21.61 12.45
C VAL A 281 -8.69 -21.21 12.16
N LEU A 282 -8.98 -20.69 10.97
CA LEU A 282 -10.33 -20.32 10.56
C LEU A 282 -11.16 -21.55 10.19
N ARG A 283 -12.43 -21.54 10.58
CA ARG A 283 -13.43 -22.55 10.23
C ARG A 283 -14.55 -21.92 9.40
N PRO A 284 -15.30 -22.72 8.62
CA PRO A 284 -16.47 -22.22 7.88
C PRO A 284 -17.39 -21.39 8.76
N GLY A 285 -17.85 -20.25 8.25
CA GLY A 285 -18.76 -19.31 8.92
C GLY A 285 -18.07 -18.27 9.83
N GLN A 286 -16.77 -18.36 10.08
CA GLN A 286 -16.09 -17.45 11.01
C GLN A 286 -15.57 -16.16 10.38
N HIS A 287 -15.38 -16.15 9.08
CA HIS A 287 -14.98 -14.99 8.31
C HIS A 287 -15.47 -15.11 6.87
N GLY A 288 -15.70 -13.98 6.20
CA GLY A 288 -16.18 -14.00 4.81
C GLY A 288 -16.38 -12.61 4.24
N SER A 289 -16.61 -12.58 2.94
CA SER A 289 -16.93 -11.39 2.15
C SER A 289 -17.78 -11.78 0.96
N THR A 290 -18.75 -10.95 0.56
CA THR A 290 -19.57 -11.21 -0.63
C THR A 290 -18.74 -11.14 -1.90
N PHE A 291 -17.81 -10.17 -2.00
CA PHE A 291 -17.01 -9.91 -3.19
C PHE A 291 -15.58 -10.46 -3.09
N GLY A 292 -15.07 -10.76 -1.90
CA GLY A 292 -13.70 -11.27 -1.70
C GLY A 292 -13.46 -12.56 -2.48
N GLY A 293 -12.48 -12.54 -3.40
CA GLY A 293 -12.15 -13.65 -4.28
C GLY A 293 -13.16 -13.88 -5.42
N ASN A 294 -13.86 -12.83 -5.88
CA ASN A 294 -14.76 -12.95 -7.03
C ASN A 294 -13.98 -13.27 -8.32
N PRO A 295 -14.64 -13.88 -9.34
CA PRO A 295 -13.98 -14.32 -10.57
C PRO A 295 -13.24 -13.21 -11.31
N LEU A 296 -13.82 -12.00 -11.37
CA LEU A 296 -13.22 -10.87 -12.08
C LEU A 296 -11.94 -10.40 -11.39
N ALA A 297 -11.99 -10.20 -10.07
CA ALA A 297 -10.82 -9.81 -9.27
C ALA A 297 -9.71 -10.87 -9.33
N CYS A 298 -10.06 -12.15 -9.22
CA CYS A 298 -9.11 -13.27 -9.34
C CYS A 298 -8.43 -13.30 -10.72
N ALA A 299 -9.19 -13.13 -11.82
CA ALA A 299 -8.64 -13.13 -13.17
C ALA A 299 -7.64 -11.98 -13.40
N ILE A 300 -7.95 -10.78 -12.89
CA ILE A 300 -7.07 -9.62 -12.97
C ILE A 300 -5.82 -9.85 -12.11
N ALA A 301 -5.97 -10.28 -10.87
CA ALA A 301 -4.85 -10.51 -9.95
C ALA A 301 -3.91 -11.61 -10.46
N ARG A 302 -4.41 -12.67 -11.09
CA ARG A 302 -3.59 -13.70 -11.76
C ARG A 302 -2.73 -13.10 -12.87
N GLU A 303 -3.26 -12.17 -13.64
CA GLU A 303 -2.50 -11.47 -14.67
C GLU A 303 -1.40 -10.59 -14.05
N VAL A 304 -1.70 -9.88 -12.94
CA VAL A 304 -0.70 -9.13 -12.16
C VAL A 304 0.43 -10.06 -11.67
N ILE A 305 0.08 -11.20 -11.07
CA ILE A 305 1.06 -12.20 -10.62
C ILE A 305 1.93 -12.67 -11.79
N ALA A 306 1.31 -13.00 -12.92
CA ALA A 306 2.04 -13.43 -14.12
C ALA A 306 3.00 -12.36 -14.67
N MET A 307 2.64 -11.06 -14.55
CA MET A 307 3.49 -9.95 -14.95
C MET A 307 4.72 -9.78 -14.04
N LEU A 308 4.61 -10.13 -12.77
CA LEU A 308 5.71 -9.99 -11.81
C LEU A 308 6.72 -11.15 -11.82
N ARG A 309 6.34 -12.31 -12.39
CA ARG A 309 7.13 -13.56 -12.26
C ARG A 309 8.53 -13.49 -12.85
N ASP A 310 8.76 -12.75 -13.94
CA ASP A 310 10.08 -12.63 -14.56
C ASP A 310 10.99 -11.59 -13.88
N GLY A 311 10.49 -10.86 -12.90
CA GLY A 311 11.21 -9.83 -12.16
C GLY A 311 11.55 -8.58 -12.97
N SER A 312 11.01 -8.41 -14.17
CA SER A 312 11.33 -7.25 -15.03
C SER A 312 10.88 -5.92 -14.42
N TYR A 313 9.69 -5.88 -13.84
CA TYR A 313 9.17 -4.69 -13.16
C TYR A 313 9.97 -4.34 -11.90
N GLN A 314 10.37 -5.34 -11.12
CA GLN A 314 11.20 -5.17 -9.93
C GLN A 314 12.57 -4.59 -10.30
N ARG A 315 13.26 -5.20 -11.28
CA ARG A 315 14.56 -4.70 -11.77
C ARG A 315 14.44 -3.27 -12.32
N ARG A 316 13.37 -2.98 -13.07
CA ARG A 316 13.11 -1.64 -13.57
C ARG A 316 12.90 -0.63 -12.44
N SER A 317 12.07 -0.98 -11.46
CA SER A 317 11.85 -0.14 -10.28
C SER A 317 13.15 0.12 -9.51
N ALA A 318 14.01 -0.88 -9.34
CA ALA A 318 15.31 -0.70 -8.69
C ALA A 318 16.21 0.26 -9.49
N ALA A 319 16.36 0.02 -10.80
CA ALA A 319 17.25 0.82 -11.65
C ALA A 319 16.80 2.28 -11.78
N LEU A 320 15.54 2.51 -12.17
CA LEU A 320 15.00 3.87 -12.31
C LEU A 320 14.82 4.57 -10.96
N GLY A 321 14.55 3.80 -9.90
CA GLY A 321 14.47 4.30 -8.53
C GLY A 321 15.80 4.89 -8.06
N THR A 322 16.93 4.26 -8.38
CA THR A 322 18.26 4.83 -8.08
C THR A 322 18.44 6.17 -8.78
N VAL A 323 18.15 6.26 -10.08
CA VAL A 323 18.23 7.52 -10.83
C VAL A 323 17.32 8.60 -10.21
N MET A 324 16.09 8.24 -9.86
CA MET A 324 15.14 9.16 -9.24
C MET A 324 15.65 9.69 -7.90
N LEU A 325 16.10 8.81 -7.01
CA LEU A 325 16.58 9.19 -5.68
C LEU A 325 17.88 10.00 -5.74
N ASP A 326 18.81 9.68 -6.62
CA ASP A 326 20.05 10.42 -6.82
C ASP A 326 19.77 11.87 -7.26
N ARG A 327 18.88 12.05 -8.24
CA ARG A 327 18.51 13.39 -8.72
C ARG A 327 17.76 14.22 -7.68
N LEU A 328 16.81 13.59 -6.96
CA LEU A 328 16.09 14.26 -5.89
C LEU A 328 17.03 14.65 -4.72
N SER A 329 17.98 13.79 -4.39
CA SER A 329 18.99 14.06 -3.35
C SER A 329 20.00 15.17 -3.75
N ALA A 330 20.15 15.44 -5.05
CA ALA A 330 20.98 16.52 -5.56
C ALA A 330 20.28 17.89 -5.51
N LEU A 331 19.00 17.97 -5.16
CA LEU A 331 18.28 19.24 -5.00
C LEU A 331 18.95 20.09 -3.89
N PRO A 332 18.89 21.44 -4.01
CA PRO A 332 19.57 22.33 -3.05
C PRO A 332 19.09 22.09 -1.62
N THR A 333 20.00 21.88 -0.68
CA THR A 333 19.71 21.65 0.74
C THR A 333 19.05 22.86 1.42
N ALA A 334 19.13 24.04 0.82
CA ALA A 334 18.39 25.22 1.25
C ALA A 334 16.88 25.07 0.98
N VAL A 335 16.48 24.27 -0.01
CA VAL A 335 15.08 24.09 -0.45
C VAL A 335 14.51 22.78 0.07
N VAL A 336 15.29 21.69 0.00
CA VAL A 336 14.88 20.34 0.40
C VAL A 336 15.61 19.95 1.66
N SER A 337 14.88 19.48 2.67
CA SER A 337 15.45 19.06 3.95
C SER A 337 15.79 17.60 4.00
N ASP A 338 15.01 16.76 3.29
CA ASP A 338 15.17 15.33 3.33
C ASP A 338 14.61 14.68 2.05
N VAL A 339 15.29 13.61 1.61
CA VAL A 339 14.85 12.73 0.50
C VAL A 339 15.12 11.30 0.91
N HIS A 340 14.07 10.48 0.90
CA HIS A 340 14.18 9.07 1.23
C HIS A 340 13.21 8.25 0.38
N GLY A 341 13.47 6.96 0.30
CA GLY A 341 12.65 6.06 -0.51
C GLY A 341 13.39 4.78 -0.89
N ARG A 342 12.73 3.98 -1.71
CA ARG A 342 13.30 2.74 -2.27
C ARG A 342 12.59 2.37 -3.57
N GLY A 343 13.37 2.02 -4.60
CA GLY A 343 12.81 1.80 -5.93
C GLY A 343 12.14 3.05 -6.47
N LEU A 344 11.08 2.91 -7.24
CA LEU A 344 10.31 4.04 -7.77
C LEU A 344 9.31 4.60 -6.74
N TRP A 345 9.79 4.84 -5.51
CA TRP A 345 8.98 5.40 -4.43
C TRP A 345 9.82 6.32 -3.56
N ALA A 346 9.50 7.60 -3.54
CA ALA A 346 10.26 8.62 -2.82
C ALA A 346 9.35 9.58 -2.03
N GLY A 347 9.82 9.98 -0.86
CA GLY A 347 9.37 11.13 -0.10
C GLY A 347 10.38 12.27 -0.24
N VAL A 348 9.90 13.49 -0.49
CA VAL A 348 10.72 14.70 -0.58
C VAL A 348 10.14 15.76 0.33
N THR A 349 10.90 16.19 1.32
CA THR A 349 10.46 17.19 2.31
C THR A 349 11.05 18.56 2.00
N PHE A 350 10.20 19.55 1.77
CA PHE A 350 10.58 20.92 1.44
C PHE A 350 10.71 21.79 2.71
N ARG A 351 11.65 22.74 2.70
CA ARG A 351 11.86 23.69 3.81
C ARG A 351 11.02 24.95 3.67
N LEU A 352 10.84 25.42 2.45
CA LEU A 352 10.37 26.76 2.13
C LEU A 352 8.89 26.82 1.76
N ALA A 353 8.27 25.69 1.48
CA ALA A 353 6.88 25.62 1.04
C ALA A 353 6.13 24.42 1.65
N PRO A 354 4.83 24.55 1.93
CA PRO A 354 3.96 23.42 2.23
C PRO A 354 3.89 22.45 1.04
N GLY A 355 3.83 21.14 1.30
CA GLY A 355 3.75 20.12 0.25
C GLY A 355 2.61 20.36 -0.74
N ARG A 356 1.47 20.87 -0.26
CA ARG A 356 0.33 21.26 -1.13
C ARG A 356 0.72 22.30 -2.17
N ALA A 357 1.40 23.34 -1.78
CA ALA A 357 1.82 24.41 -2.70
C ALA A 357 2.81 23.90 -3.76
N VAL A 358 3.72 22.99 -3.34
CA VAL A 358 4.64 22.30 -4.27
C VAL A 358 3.86 21.44 -5.27
N CYS A 359 2.89 20.64 -4.82
CA CYS A 359 2.05 19.81 -5.70
C CYS A 359 1.24 20.64 -6.69
N GLU A 360 0.74 21.82 -6.28
CA GLU A 360 0.04 22.75 -7.17
C GLU A 360 1.00 23.39 -8.20
N ALA A 361 2.24 23.71 -7.81
CA ALA A 361 3.27 24.18 -8.75
C ALA A 361 3.64 23.08 -9.76
N LEU A 362 3.86 21.85 -9.31
CA LEU A 362 4.11 20.70 -10.18
C LEU A 362 2.95 20.44 -11.15
N ALA A 363 1.71 20.56 -10.71
CA ALA A 363 0.54 20.42 -11.59
C ALA A 363 0.53 21.49 -12.69
N ARG A 364 0.95 22.73 -12.40
CA ARG A 364 1.12 23.78 -13.44
C ARG A 364 2.21 23.41 -14.46
N GLU A 365 3.22 22.64 -14.04
CA GLU A 365 4.29 22.14 -14.91
C GLU A 365 3.94 20.77 -15.57
N GLY A 366 2.73 20.26 -15.36
CA GLY A 366 2.25 19.01 -15.96
C GLY A 366 2.67 17.75 -15.23
N VAL A 367 3.03 17.82 -13.96
CA VAL A 367 3.36 16.67 -13.11
C VAL A 367 2.35 16.56 -11.97
N LEU A 368 1.74 15.37 -11.78
CA LEU A 368 0.86 15.11 -10.66
C LEU A 368 1.60 14.35 -9.56
N ALA A 369 1.70 14.98 -8.40
CA ALA A 369 2.18 14.40 -7.15
C ALA A 369 1.19 14.71 -6.04
N LYS A 370 1.37 14.15 -4.86
CA LYS A 370 0.48 14.39 -3.73
C LYS A 370 1.30 14.63 -2.47
N GLU A 371 0.89 15.67 -1.74
CA GLU A 371 1.40 15.92 -0.41
C GLU A 371 0.97 14.81 0.57
N THR A 372 1.78 14.61 1.59
CA THR A 372 1.43 13.89 2.81
C THR A 372 1.51 14.87 3.99
N HIS A 373 2.07 14.53 5.12
CA HIS A 373 2.11 15.44 6.27
C HIS A 373 2.98 16.67 6.01
N GLY A 374 2.45 17.87 6.28
CA GLY A 374 3.18 19.13 6.30
C GLY A 374 3.77 19.53 4.94
N SER A 375 5.10 19.45 4.81
CA SER A 375 5.87 19.90 3.64
C SER A 375 6.43 18.75 2.78
N THR A 376 6.01 17.50 3.02
CA THR A 376 6.47 16.34 2.27
C THR A 376 5.56 16.04 1.09
N ILE A 377 6.13 15.80 -0.08
CA ILE A 377 5.43 15.24 -1.25
C ILE A 377 5.87 13.80 -1.48
N ARG A 378 4.97 12.99 -2.06
CA ARG A 378 5.26 11.61 -2.45
C ARG A 378 5.31 11.47 -3.95
N LEU A 379 6.31 10.72 -4.41
CA LEU A 379 6.52 10.36 -5.80
C LEU A 379 6.50 8.84 -5.92
N ALA A 380 5.58 8.32 -6.72
CA ALA A 380 5.39 6.89 -6.95
C ALA A 380 4.92 6.64 -8.40
N PRO A 381 5.71 7.01 -9.42
CA PRO A 381 5.28 6.82 -10.81
C PRO A 381 4.98 5.34 -11.11
N PRO A 382 4.18 5.03 -12.13
CA PRO A 382 4.01 3.66 -12.59
C PRO A 382 5.34 2.99 -12.91
N LEU A 383 5.49 1.69 -12.64
CA LEU A 383 6.72 0.93 -12.90
C LEU A 383 7.06 0.80 -14.39
N ILE A 384 6.08 1.11 -15.24
CA ILE A 384 6.24 1.12 -16.70
C ILE A 384 6.80 2.43 -17.25
N ILE A 385 6.96 3.45 -16.40
CA ILE A 385 7.49 4.76 -16.81
C ILE A 385 8.81 4.59 -17.59
N THR A 386 8.98 5.29 -18.71
CA THR A 386 10.24 5.25 -19.48
C THR A 386 11.31 6.10 -18.82
N GLU A 387 12.57 5.93 -19.24
CA GLU A 387 13.68 6.75 -18.77
C GLU A 387 13.46 8.23 -19.17
N GLU A 388 12.98 8.46 -20.40
CA GLU A 388 12.68 9.78 -20.93
C GLU A 388 11.52 10.45 -20.19
N GLU A 389 10.46 9.70 -19.85
CA GLU A 389 9.34 10.23 -19.06
C GLU A 389 9.77 10.57 -17.64
N LEU A 390 10.58 9.72 -17.02
CA LEU A 390 11.13 9.97 -15.68
C LEU A 390 12.05 11.19 -15.70
N ASP A 391 12.97 11.29 -16.66
CA ASP A 391 13.86 12.45 -16.85
C ASP A 391 13.06 13.74 -17.03
N TRP A 392 12.04 13.71 -17.87
CA TRP A 392 11.14 14.84 -18.09
C TRP A 392 10.45 15.27 -16.78
N GLY A 393 9.91 14.32 -16.01
CA GLY A 393 9.25 14.61 -14.75
C GLY A 393 10.19 15.17 -13.68
N LEU A 394 11.39 14.59 -13.55
CA LEU A 394 12.40 15.06 -12.61
C LEU A 394 12.90 16.46 -12.95
N SER A 395 13.08 16.78 -14.23
CA SER A 395 13.46 18.12 -14.68
C SER A 395 12.42 19.19 -14.31
N ARG A 396 11.11 18.85 -14.27
CA ARG A 396 10.05 19.74 -13.79
C ARG A 396 10.11 19.93 -12.28
N ILE A 397 10.39 18.85 -11.55
CA ILE A 397 10.58 18.93 -10.08
C ILE A 397 11.76 19.82 -9.73
N GLU A 398 12.89 19.68 -10.46
CA GLU A 398 14.08 20.54 -10.30
C GLU A 398 13.76 22.01 -10.60
N SER A 399 13.00 22.29 -11.68
CA SER A 399 12.58 23.65 -12.01
C SER A 399 11.71 24.26 -10.92
N VAL A 400 10.70 23.54 -10.43
CA VAL A 400 9.85 24.02 -9.33
C VAL A 400 10.67 24.24 -8.06
N ALA A 401 11.60 23.34 -7.73
CA ALA A 401 12.48 23.51 -6.57
C ALA A 401 13.40 24.73 -6.68
N ALA A 402 13.83 25.10 -7.90
CA ALA A 402 14.67 26.29 -8.13
C ALA A 402 13.90 27.61 -8.01
N GLU A 403 12.57 27.60 -8.07
CA GLU A 403 11.70 28.77 -7.95
C GLU A 403 11.25 29.02 -6.49
N LEU A 404 11.52 28.08 -5.57
CA LEU A 404 11.16 28.19 -4.15
C LEU A 404 12.27 28.90 -3.36
#